data_972d36835d31b55b8136c88d75a6b668
#
_entry.id   972d36835d31b55b8136c88d75a6b668
#
_cell.length_a   1.000
_cell.length_b   1.000
_cell.length_c   1.000
_cell.angle_alpha   90.00
_cell.angle_beta   90.00
_cell.angle_gamma   90.00
#
_symmetry.space_group_name_H-M   'P 1'
#
loop_
_entity.id
_entity.type
_entity.pdbx_description
1 polymer ?
#
loop_
_entity_poly.entity_id
_entity_poly.type
_entity_poly.pdbx_seq_one_letter_code
_entity_poly.pdbx_strand_id
1 'polypeptide(L)'
;MTKQAFNYFLLHAGSLLIFSSLLVSCHTKTLDSKTKQVFRYNEHKNIGSLDPAFAKDNADIWAVNQLFNGLVQMDSLMNVTPAIAQFWTISEDAKVYTFSLRKDVNFHSHPLFGDHQTRRVTAHDFVYSFDRLKNPQLASPGSWVLQNVETYKAIDQHTFQINLKTPFPAFLGLLTMKYCSVVPKEIVTHYGTDFRSNPIGTGPYKFKRWEENIKLIFRKNERYFETNSKGGF
;
A
#
# COMPACT_ATOMS: atom_id res chain seq x y z
N MET A 1 -63.71 -46.98 -21.84
CA MET A 1 -63.11 -45.62 -21.88
C MET A 1 -63.32 -45.02 -23.24
N THR A 2 -64.03 -43.92 -23.33
CA THR A 2 -64.34 -43.25 -24.59
C THR A 2 -63.07 -42.51 -25.12
N LYS A 3 -62.93 -42.51 -26.47
CA LYS A 3 -61.78 -41.82 -27.12
C LYS A 3 -61.56 -40.40 -26.61
N GLN A 4 -62.58 -39.70 -26.17
CA GLN A 4 -62.49 -38.36 -25.60
C GLN A 4 -61.76 -38.35 -24.23
N ALA A 5 -62.02 -39.29 -23.35
CA ALA A 5 -61.34 -39.35 -22.03
C ALA A 5 -59.85 -39.65 -22.16
N PHE A 6 -59.44 -40.43 -23.15
CA PHE A 6 -58.04 -40.71 -23.45
C PHE A 6 -57.27 -39.49 -23.99
N ASN A 7 -57.93 -38.68 -24.85
CA ASN A 7 -57.29 -37.45 -25.34
C ASN A 7 -57.14 -36.37 -24.27
N TYR A 8 -58.09 -36.23 -23.34
CA TYR A 8 -57.94 -35.32 -22.19
C TYR A 8 -56.83 -35.75 -21.25
N PHE A 9 -56.67 -37.06 -21.03
CA PHE A 9 -55.58 -37.57 -20.21
C PHE A 9 -54.20 -37.30 -20.84
N LEU A 10 -54.05 -37.49 -22.15
CA LEU A 10 -52.80 -37.17 -22.87
C LEU A 10 -52.46 -35.69 -22.86
N LEU A 11 -53.47 -34.81 -23.01
CA LEU A 11 -53.27 -33.34 -22.95
C LEU A 11 -52.81 -32.87 -21.55
N HIS A 12 -53.38 -33.42 -20.49
CA HIS A 12 -53.03 -33.05 -19.13
C HIS A 12 -51.70 -33.67 -18.70
N ALA A 13 -51.36 -34.88 -19.13
CA ALA A 13 -50.07 -35.50 -18.90
C ALA A 13 -48.94 -34.73 -19.65
N GLY A 14 -49.18 -34.28 -20.86
CA GLY A 14 -48.25 -33.45 -21.61
C GLY A 14 -48.02 -32.06 -20.97
N SER A 15 -49.09 -31.41 -20.50
CA SER A 15 -48.99 -30.13 -19.78
C SER A 15 -48.24 -30.25 -18.45
N LEU A 16 -48.42 -31.35 -17.72
CA LEU A 16 -47.71 -31.59 -16.45
C LEU A 16 -46.20 -31.85 -16.66
N LEU A 17 -45.83 -32.51 -17.76
CA LEU A 17 -44.42 -32.75 -18.13
C LEU A 17 -43.72 -31.46 -18.55
N ILE A 18 -44.39 -30.55 -19.30
CA ILE A 18 -43.84 -29.25 -19.69
C ILE A 18 -43.67 -28.34 -18.47
N PHE A 19 -44.60 -28.37 -17.51
CA PHE A 19 -44.50 -27.56 -16.29
C PHE A 19 -43.38 -28.08 -15.33
N SER A 20 -43.12 -29.38 -15.31
CA SER A 20 -42.04 -29.99 -14.54
C SER A 20 -40.65 -29.65 -15.08
N SER A 21 -40.52 -29.46 -16.40
CA SER A 21 -39.23 -29.11 -17.02
C SER A 21 -38.80 -27.63 -16.78
N LEU A 22 -39.76 -26.75 -16.44
CA LEU A 22 -39.48 -25.35 -16.09
C LEU A 22 -38.92 -25.18 -14.67
N LEU A 23 -39.02 -26.16 -13.80
CA LEU A 23 -38.54 -26.11 -12.42
C LEU A 23 -37.06 -26.53 -12.27
N VAL A 24 -36.43 -27.06 -13.31
CA VAL A 24 -35.02 -27.52 -13.27
C VAL A 24 -34.02 -26.42 -13.66
N SER A 25 -34.48 -25.22 -14.00
CA SER A 25 -33.62 -24.13 -14.51
C SER A 25 -32.93 -23.27 -13.44
N CYS A 26 -32.97 -23.64 -12.15
CA CYS A 26 -32.17 -23.01 -11.12
C CYS A 26 -31.07 -23.92 -10.63
N HIS A 27 -30.21 -24.40 -11.52
CA HIS A 27 -28.91 -24.91 -11.11
C HIS A 27 -28.02 -23.69 -10.81
N THR A 28 -28.10 -23.15 -9.59
CA THR A 28 -27.08 -22.27 -9.08
C THR A 28 -25.77 -23.06 -9.13
N LYS A 29 -24.96 -22.78 -10.14
CA LYS A 29 -23.53 -23.07 -10.04
C LYS A 29 -23.06 -22.41 -8.75
N THR A 30 -22.89 -23.17 -7.70
CA THR A 30 -22.02 -22.84 -6.60
C THR A 30 -20.64 -22.72 -7.24
N LEU A 31 -20.36 -21.54 -7.80
CA LEU A 31 -19.00 -21.11 -8.02
C LEU A 31 -18.38 -21.12 -6.64
N ASP A 32 -17.56 -22.12 -6.39
CA ASP A 32 -16.57 -22.16 -5.33
C ASP A 32 -15.50 -21.09 -5.69
N SER A 33 -15.99 -19.87 -5.88
CA SER A 33 -15.16 -18.68 -5.95
C SER A 33 -14.92 -18.32 -4.49
N LYS A 34 -13.72 -18.54 -3.99
CA LYS A 34 -13.18 -17.68 -2.94
C LYS A 34 -13.54 -16.26 -3.37
N THR A 35 -14.64 -15.73 -2.86
CA THR A 35 -15.17 -14.43 -3.25
C THR A 35 -14.08 -13.43 -2.94
N LYS A 36 -13.45 -12.87 -3.99
CA LYS A 36 -12.42 -11.86 -3.81
C LYS A 36 -13.07 -10.74 -3.03
N GLN A 37 -12.57 -10.49 -1.84
CA GLN A 37 -13.00 -9.33 -1.07
C GLN A 37 -12.58 -8.08 -1.84
N VAL A 38 -13.56 -7.31 -2.30
CA VAL A 38 -13.34 -6.07 -3.03
C VAL A 38 -13.86 -4.93 -2.19
N PHE A 39 -12.96 -4.09 -1.71
CA PHE A 39 -13.30 -2.82 -1.09
C PHE A 39 -13.30 -1.73 -2.17
N ARG A 40 -14.36 -0.91 -2.20
CA ARG A 40 -14.49 0.24 -3.10
C ARG A 40 -14.63 1.50 -2.27
N TYR A 41 -13.78 2.47 -2.55
CA TYR A 41 -13.79 3.78 -1.93
C TYR A 41 -13.97 4.85 -3.02
N ASN A 42 -14.89 5.80 -2.78
CA ASN A 42 -15.11 6.92 -3.69
C ASN A 42 -14.33 8.13 -3.18
N GLU A 43 -13.31 8.54 -3.95
CA GLU A 43 -12.54 9.74 -3.69
C GLU A 43 -13.07 10.87 -4.57
N HIS A 44 -13.42 12.00 -3.95
CA HIS A 44 -14.01 13.15 -4.65
C HIS A 44 -12.96 14.01 -5.36
N LYS A 45 -11.69 13.91 -4.97
CA LYS A 45 -10.58 14.66 -5.53
C LYS A 45 -9.68 13.74 -6.35
N ASN A 46 -9.25 14.23 -7.50
CA ASN A 46 -8.30 13.48 -8.32
C ASN A 46 -6.95 13.34 -7.61
N ILE A 47 -6.39 12.15 -7.68
CA ILE A 47 -5.04 11.85 -7.22
C ILE A 47 -4.05 12.44 -8.21
N GLY A 48 -3.15 13.28 -7.73
CA GLY A 48 -2.14 13.93 -8.56
C GLY A 48 -0.87 13.11 -8.70
N SER A 49 -0.51 12.35 -7.66
CA SER A 49 0.73 11.57 -7.64
C SER A 49 0.64 10.41 -6.65
N LEU A 50 1.21 9.27 -7.03
CA LEU A 50 1.47 8.15 -6.13
C LEU A 50 2.92 8.15 -5.61
N ASP A 51 3.71 9.16 -5.96
CA ASP A 51 5.05 9.36 -5.42
C ASP A 51 4.96 10.01 -4.03
N PRO A 52 5.51 9.38 -2.97
CA PRO A 52 5.46 9.93 -1.61
C PRO A 52 6.01 11.36 -1.50
N ALA A 53 7.04 11.70 -2.28
CA ALA A 53 7.63 13.03 -2.25
C ALA A 53 6.65 14.15 -2.62
N PHE A 54 5.51 13.83 -3.23
CA PHE A 54 4.48 14.78 -3.67
C PHE A 54 3.13 14.58 -2.98
N ALA A 55 3.04 13.75 -1.95
CA ALA A 55 1.80 13.45 -1.23
C ALA A 55 1.35 14.63 -0.34
N LYS A 56 0.90 15.72 -0.95
CA LYS A 56 0.50 16.98 -0.27
C LYS A 56 -0.98 17.07 0.05
N ASP A 57 -1.82 16.43 -0.74
CA ASP A 57 -3.28 16.46 -0.60
C ASP A 57 -3.80 15.17 0.07
N ASN A 58 -4.95 15.27 0.73
CA ASN A 58 -5.54 14.10 1.41
C ASN A 58 -5.73 12.89 0.46
N ALA A 59 -6.18 13.12 -0.77
CA ALA A 59 -6.35 12.06 -1.77
C ALA A 59 -5.02 11.35 -2.08
N ASP A 60 -3.95 12.12 -2.29
CA ASP A 60 -2.60 11.60 -2.52
C ASP A 60 -2.09 10.84 -1.28
N ILE A 61 -2.23 11.44 -0.08
CA ILE A 61 -1.82 10.86 1.20
C ILE A 61 -2.52 9.52 1.44
N TRP A 62 -3.83 9.44 1.20
CA TRP A 62 -4.59 8.20 1.36
C TRP A 62 -4.09 7.09 0.43
N ALA A 63 -3.86 7.41 -0.85
CA ALA A 63 -3.36 6.45 -1.82
C ALA A 63 -1.92 5.99 -1.49
N VAL A 64 -1.04 6.94 -1.18
CA VAL A 64 0.35 6.69 -0.81
C VAL A 64 0.45 5.87 0.47
N ASN A 65 -0.44 6.11 1.44
CA ASN A 65 -0.49 5.34 2.69
C ASN A 65 -0.74 3.84 2.48
N GLN A 66 -1.44 3.47 1.41
CA GLN A 66 -1.67 2.07 1.07
C GLN A 66 -0.43 1.40 0.45
N LEU A 67 0.46 2.18 -0.14
CA LEU A 67 1.57 1.69 -0.95
C LEU A 67 2.92 1.75 -0.22
N PHE A 68 3.08 2.66 0.73
CA PHE A 68 4.40 2.97 1.31
C PHE A 68 4.36 3.06 2.84
N ASN A 69 5.50 2.77 3.47
CA ASN A 69 5.73 2.97 4.89
C ASN A 69 6.96 3.88 5.11
N GLY A 70 6.97 4.56 6.25
CA GLY A 70 8.13 5.29 6.76
C GLY A 70 8.84 4.54 7.88
N LEU A 71 9.73 5.22 8.59
CA LEU A 71 10.36 4.71 9.80
C LEU A 71 9.33 4.42 10.89
N VAL A 72 8.43 5.35 11.09
CA VAL A 72 7.36 5.34 12.11
C VAL A 72 6.04 5.69 11.47
N GLN A 73 4.96 5.40 12.17
CA GLN A 73 3.59 5.71 11.75
C GLN A 73 2.79 6.26 12.94
N MET A 74 1.58 6.71 12.67
CA MET A 74 0.65 7.21 13.68
C MET A 74 -0.48 6.20 13.87
N ASP A 75 -0.79 5.87 15.12
CA ASP A 75 -1.94 5.04 15.44
C ASP A 75 -3.26 5.85 15.43
N SER A 76 -4.37 5.19 15.70
CA SER A 76 -5.71 5.84 15.75
C SER A 76 -5.89 6.83 16.91
N LEU A 77 -4.99 6.80 17.89
CA LEU A 77 -4.95 7.72 19.03
C LEU A 77 -3.93 8.84 18.84
N MET A 78 -3.37 8.97 17.64
CA MET A 78 -2.34 9.94 17.28
C MET A 78 -1.00 9.76 18.02
N ASN A 79 -0.70 8.55 18.50
CA ASN A 79 0.60 8.23 19.04
C ASN A 79 1.53 7.79 17.92
N VAL A 80 2.82 8.16 18.04
CA VAL A 80 3.84 7.65 17.14
C VAL A 80 4.21 6.22 17.52
N THR A 81 4.08 5.31 16.56
CA THR A 81 4.32 3.88 16.73
C THR A 81 5.35 3.37 15.71
N PRO A 82 6.00 2.23 15.98
CA PRO A 82 6.89 1.57 15.04
C PRO A 82 6.22 1.30 13.68
N ALA A 83 7.01 1.40 12.59
CA ALA A 83 6.66 0.90 11.28
C ALA A 83 7.84 0.09 10.72
N ILE A 84 8.65 0.62 9.80
CA ILE A 84 9.87 -0.06 9.35
C ILE A 84 10.96 -0.02 10.43
N ALA A 85 11.02 1.03 11.24
CA ALA A 85 11.80 0.99 12.47
C ALA A 85 11.07 0.12 13.52
N GLN A 86 11.75 -0.88 14.06
CA GLN A 86 11.25 -1.73 15.12
C GLN A 86 11.25 -1.00 16.47
N PHE A 87 12.28 -0.22 16.71
CA PHE A 87 12.45 0.68 17.85
C PHE A 87 13.45 1.79 17.49
N TRP A 88 13.54 2.78 18.35
CA TRP A 88 14.51 3.86 18.24
C TRP A 88 14.97 4.32 19.60
N THR A 89 16.13 4.99 19.63
CA THR A 89 16.68 5.68 20.80
C THR A 89 16.88 7.16 20.46
N ILE A 90 16.80 8.00 21.49
CA ILE A 90 17.00 9.44 21.39
C ILE A 90 18.10 9.80 22.39
N SER A 91 19.09 10.60 21.98
CA SER A 91 20.14 11.09 22.87
C SER A 91 19.59 12.02 23.96
N GLU A 92 20.31 12.18 25.06
CA GLU A 92 19.90 13.03 26.19
C GLU A 92 19.64 14.49 25.79
N ASP A 93 20.40 15.00 24.81
CA ASP A 93 20.23 16.34 24.26
C ASP A 93 19.10 16.43 23.21
N ALA A 94 18.36 15.34 22.99
CA ALA A 94 17.27 15.20 22.04
C ALA A 94 17.63 15.59 20.58
N LYS A 95 18.89 15.45 20.18
CA LYS A 95 19.34 15.75 18.83
C LYS A 95 19.60 14.53 17.97
N VAL A 96 20.01 13.40 18.55
CA VAL A 96 20.37 12.20 17.80
C VAL A 96 19.30 11.14 17.94
N TYR A 97 18.71 10.75 16.81
CA TYR A 97 17.72 9.70 16.72
C TYR A 97 18.34 8.50 16.00
N THR A 98 18.38 7.35 16.65
CA THR A 98 18.93 6.12 16.07
C THR A 98 17.84 5.07 15.97
N PHE A 99 17.51 4.67 14.75
CA PHE A 99 16.45 3.74 14.41
C PHE A 99 17.02 2.36 14.09
N SER A 100 16.52 1.33 14.76
CA SER A 100 16.78 -0.07 14.42
C SER A 100 15.69 -0.57 13.48
N LEU A 101 16.06 -0.93 12.27
CA LEU A 101 15.12 -1.36 11.23
C LEU A 101 14.78 -2.84 11.32
N ARG A 102 13.54 -3.18 10.97
CA ARG A 102 13.10 -4.56 10.76
C ARG A 102 13.90 -5.20 9.62
N LYS A 103 14.09 -6.51 9.71
CA LYS A 103 14.83 -7.30 8.70
C LYS A 103 13.92 -8.05 7.75
N ASP A 104 12.61 -8.00 7.96
CA ASP A 104 11.59 -8.74 7.22
C ASP A 104 10.78 -7.88 6.25
N VAL A 105 11.08 -6.58 6.14
CA VAL A 105 10.40 -5.67 5.24
C VAL A 105 10.96 -5.78 3.82
N ASN A 106 10.07 -6.05 2.86
CA ASN A 106 10.42 -6.14 1.44
C ASN A 106 9.69 -5.08 0.64
N PHE A 107 10.33 -4.58 -0.42
CA PHE A 107 9.63 -3.82 -1.45
C PHE A 107 8.65 -4.70 -2.21
N HIS A 108 7.60 -4.09 -2.79
CA HIS A 108 6.71 -4.78 -3.71
C HIS A 108 7.49 -5.38 -4.88
N SER A 109 6.97 -6.49 -5.43
CA SER A 109 7.67 -7.19 -6.50
C SER A 109 7.79 -6.33 -7.76
N HIS A 110 9.00 -6.31 -8.35
CA HIS A 110 9.29 -5.67 -9.62
C HIS A 110 10.46 -6.38 -10.34
N PRO A 111 10.45 -6.55 -11.69
CA PRO A 111 11.51 -7.26 -12.42
C PRO A 111 12.92 -6.67 -12.23
N LEU A 112 13.04 -5.37 -12.01
CA LEU A 112 14.34 -4.71 -11.76
C LEU A 112 15.06 -5.17 -10.49
N PHE A 113 14.39 -5.90 -9.60
CA PHE A 113 15.03 -6.52 -8.43
C PHE A 113 15.68 -7.88 -8.75
N GLY A 114 15.75 -8.28 -10.02
CA GLY A 114 16.33 -9.52 -10.45
C GLY A 114 15.43 -10.74 -10.24
N ASP A 115 16.05 -11.94 -10.14
CA ASP A 115 15.35 -13.23 -10.12
C ASP A 115 14.32 -13.38 -9.01
N HIS A 116 14.58 -12.79 -7.84
CA HIS A 116 13.64 -12.82 -6.71
C HIS A 116 12.48 -11.82 -6.84
N GLN A 117 12.55 -10.93 -7.84
CA GLN A 117 11.58 -9.87 -8.10
C GLN A 117 11.24 -9.00 -6.89
N THR A 118 12.05 -9.04 -5.84
CA THR A 118 11.92 -8.21 -4.63
C THR A 118 13.26 -8.16 -3.91
N ARG A 119 13.44 -7.14 -3.06
CA ARG A 119 14.55 -7.06 -2.12
C ARG A 119 14.12 -6.44 -0.79
N ARG A 120 14.92 -6.68 0.23
CA ARG A 120 14.71 -6.10 1.57
C ARG A 120 15.02 -4.61 1.58
N VAL A 121 14.31 -3.91 2.45
CA VAL A 121 14.61 -2.52 2.80
C VAL A 121 15.85 -2.48 3.68
N THR A 122 16.69 -1.51 3.43
CA THR A 122 17.89 -1.22 4.22
C THR A 122 17.93 0.24 4.66
N ALA A 123 18.80 0.58 5.59
CA ALA A 123 19.03 1.98 6.00
C ALA A 123 19.52 2.87 4.86
N HIS A 124 20.21 2.30 3.86
CA HIS A 124 20.64 3.04 2.67
C HIS A 124 19.46 3.52 1.81
N ASP A 125 18.32 2.81 1.84
CA ASP A 125 17.11 3.25 1.13
C ASP A 125 16.50 4.49 1.79
N PHE A 126 16.58 4.61 3.11
CA PHE A 126 16.19 5.82 3.82
C PHE A 126 17.14 7.00 3.53
N VAL A 127 18.46 6.76 3.44
CA VAL A 127 19.41 7.78 3.00
C VAL A 127 19.00 8.30 1.62
N TYR A 128 18.81 7.41 0.66
CA TYR A 128 18.37 7.79 -0.69
C TYR A 128 17.04 8.56 -0.70
N SER A 129 16.06 8.09 0.07
CA SER A 129 14.73 8.73 0.14
C SER A 129 14.81 10.14 0.70
N PHE A 130 15.66 10.38 1.71
CA PHE A 130 15.88 11.69 2.32
C PHE A 130 16.70 12.60 1.41
N ASP A 131 17.74 12.07 0.73
CA ASP A 131 18.49 12.83 -0.29
C ASP A 131 17.56 13.30 -1.38
N ARG A 132 16.67 12.43 -1.83
CA ARG A 132 15.66 12.75 -2.83
C ARG A 132 14.71 13.84 -2.36
N LEU A 133 14.23 13.74 -1.10
CA LEU A 133 13.33 14.75 -0.51
C LEU A 133 13.98 16.12 -0.36
N LYS A 134 15.29 16.16 -0.08
CA LYS A 134 16.09 17.39 0.03
C LYS A 134 16.57 17.94 -1.31
N ASN A 135 16.44 17.18 -2.41
CA ASN A 135 16.93 17.61 -3.71
C ASN A 135 16.13 18.82 -4.25
N PRO A 136 16.74 19.99 -4.43
CA PRO A 136 16.06 21.18 -4.94
C PRO A 136 15.47 20.97 -6.34
N GLN A 137 16.10 20.11 -7.17
CA GLN A 137 15.61 19.83 -8.53
C GLN A 137 14.31 19.03 -8.53
N LEU A 138 14.07 18.21 -7.50
CA LEU A 138 12.79 17.51 -7.34
C LEU A 138 11.68 18.49 -6.92
N ALA A 139 12.03 19.57 -6.22
CA ALA A 139 11.10 20.58 -5.71
C ALA A 139 9.93 19.97 -4.91
N SER A 140 10.23 18.97 -4.07
CA SER A 140 9.21 18.32 -3.24
C SER A 140 8.56 19.33 -2.28
N PRO A 141 7.22 19.39 -2.23
CA PRO A 141 6.53 20.21 -1.22
C PRO A 141 6.78 19.74 0.22
N GLY A 142 7.32 18.52 0.42
CA GLY A 142 7.64 17.95 1.72
C GLY A 142 9.08 18.23 2.20
N SER A 143 9.91 18.91 1.43
CA SER A 143 11.34 19.13 1.77
C SER A 143 11.55 19.84 3.12
N TRP A 144 10.59 20.66 3.56
CA TRP A 144 10.61 21.37 4.85
C TRP A 144 10.65 20.44 6.06
N VAL A 145 10.14 19.20 5.94
CA VAL A 145 10.15 18.20 7.01
C VAL A 145 11.56 17.93 7.50
N LEU A 146 12.53 18.01 6.60
CA LEU A 146 13.95 17.78 6.89
C LEU A 146 14.74 19.07 7.15
N GLN A 147 14.09 20.23 7.32
CA GLN A 147 14.76 21.53 7.48
C GLN A 147 15.64 21.59 8.74
N ASN A 148 15.19 20.98 9.84
CA ASN A 148 15.96 20.89 11.10
C ASN A 148 16.96 19.73 11.13
N VAL A 149 16.99 18.89 10.09
CA VAL A 149 17.93 17.79 9.99
C VAL A 149 19.27 18.31 9.51
N GLU A 150 20.31 18.11 10.34
CA GLU A 150 21.69 18.43 10.01
C GLU A 150 22.29 17.36 9.12
N THR A 151 22.31 16.12 9.63
CA THR A 151 22.85 14.96 8.90
C THR A 151 21.98 13.73 9.13
N TYR A 152 22.08 12.78 8.21
CA TYR A 152 21.53 11.42 8.36
C TYR A 152 22.44 10.44 7.65
N LYS A 153 22.49 9.20 8.18
CA LYS A 153 23.34 8.16 7.61
C LYS A 153 22.84 6.76 7.95
N ALA A 154 23.16 5.80 7.11
CA ALA A 154 23.15 4.39 7.45
C ALA A 154 24.43 4.07 8.24
N ILE A 155 24.28 3.63 9.49
CA ILE A 155 25.40 3.12 10.29
C ILE A 155 25.78 1.73 9.78
N ASP A 156 24.77 0.93 9.48
CA ASP A 156 24.83 -0.38 8.83
C ASP A 156 23.54 -0.62 8.01
N GLN A 157 23.31 -1.84 7.53
CA GLN A 157 22.12 -2.16 6.73
C GLN A 157 20.79 -1.99 7.49
N HIS A 158 20.79 -2.03 8.83
CA HIS A 158 19.58 -2.03 9.65
C HIS A 158 19.58 -0.94 10.73
N THR A 159 20.58 -0.07 10.74
CA THR A 159 20.68 1.05 11.67
C THR A 159 20.75 2.36 10.91
N PHE A 160 19.71 3.18 11.06
CA PHE A 160 19.60 4.50 10.46
C PHE A 160 19.66 5.57 11.53
N GLN A 161 20.51 6.58 11.36
CA GLN A 161 20.69 7.66 12.33
C GLN A 161 20.38 9.01 11.70
N ILE A 162 19.70 9.88 12.45
CA ILE A 162 19.40 11.26 12.10
C ILE A 162 19.93 12.17 13.20
N ASN A 163 20.66 13.22 12.82
CA ASN A 163 21.11 14.28 13.70
C ASN A 163 20.36 15.57 13.39
N LEU A 164 19.82 16.22 14.41
CA LEU A 164 19.12 17.50 14.31
C LEU A 164 20.06 18.67 14.62
N LYS A 165 19.85 19.81 13.99
CA LYS A 165 20.52 21.08 14.29
C LYS A 165 20.20 21.56 15.71
N THR A 166 18.92 21.48 16.06
CA THR A 166 18.40 21.87 17.38
C THR A 166 17.41 20.82 17.87
N PRO A 167 17.28 20.61 19.20
CA PRO A 167 16.30 19.70 19.77
C PRO A 167 14.89 20.07 19.29
N PHE A 168 14.11 19.06 18.87
CA PHE A 168 12.75 19.25 18.41
C PHE A 168 11.86 18.09 18.84
N PRO A 169 11.11 18.20 19.95
CA PRO A 169 10.30 17.11 20.51
C PRO A 169 9.27 16.52 19.56
N ALA A 170 8.72 17.34 18.64
CA ALA A 170 7.73 16.88 17.66
C ALA A 170 8.34 16.20 16.42
N PHE A 171 9.66 16.01 16.36
CA PHE A 171 10.34 15.48 15.17
C PHE A 171 9.85 14.10 14.74
N LEU A 172 9.61 13.20 15.69
CA LEU A 172 9.03 11.88 15.37
C LEU A 172 7.69 11.97 14.69
N GLY A 173 6.86 12.95 15.08
CA GLY A 173 5.59 13.23 14.41
C GLY A 173 5.77 13.65 12.95
N LEU A 174 6.81 14.44 12.63
CA LEU A 174 7.12 14.78 11.25
C LEU A 174 7.51 13.54 10.42
N LEU A 175 8.22 12.60 11.02
CA LEU A 175 8.63 11.36 10.33
C LEU A 175 7.46 10.42 10.00
N THR A 176 6.26 10.63 10.58
CA THR A 176 5.04 9.89 10.19
C THR A 176 4.42 10.39 8.88
N MET A 177 4.82 11.57 8.42
CA MET A 177 4.33 12.15 7.17
C MET A 177 4.78 11.31 5.97
N LYS A 178 3.92 11.17 4.98
CA LYS A 178 4.16 10.31 3.82
C LYS A 178 5.37 10.74 2.97
N TYR A 179 5.79 11.98 3.07
CA TYR A 179 7.05 12.46 2.49
C TYR A 179 8.27 11.65 2.94
N CYS A 180 8.25 11.15 4.18
CA CYS A 180 9.34 10.38 4.79
C CYS A 180 9.26 8.87 4.48
N SER A 181 8.40 8.46 3.55
CA SER A 181 8.31 7.06 3.13
C SER A 181 9.56 6.61 2.40
N VAL A 182 9.93 5.33 2.59
CA VAL A 182 11.06 4.73 1.89
C VAL A 182 10.70 4.38 0.46
N VAL A 183 11.60 4.68 -0.48
CA VAL A 183 11.48 4.34 -1.90
C VAL A 183 12.74 3.64 -2.42
N PRO A 184 12.62 2.68 -3.35
CA PRO A 184 13.76 1.97 -3.92
C PRO A 184 14.44 2.80 -5.01
N LYS A 185 15.73 3.08 -4.85
CA LYS A 185 16.53 3.89 -5.76
C LYS A 185 16.44 3.42 -7.21
N GLU A 186 16.62 2.13 -7.45
CA GLU A 186 16.65 1.54 -8.80
C GLU A 186 15.33 1.74 -9.55
N ILE A 187 14.20 1.68 -8.86
CA ILE A 187 12.87 1.90 -9.46
C ILE A 187 12.65 3.38 -9.75
N VAL A 188 12.96 4.25 -8.77
CA VAL A 188 12.84 5.70 -8.97
C VAL A 188 13.75 6.18 -10.10
N THR A 189 14.98 5.66 -10.19
CA THR A 189 15.91 6.00 -11.26
C THR A 189 15.42 5.54 -12.62
N HIS A 190 14.82 4.33 -12.69
CA HIS A 190 14.30 3.77 -13.93
C HIS A 190 13.11 4.55 -14.49
N TYR A 191 12.15 4.89 -13.62
CA TYR A 191 10.93 5.59 -14.05
C TYR A 191 11.06 7.12 -14.09
N GLY A 192 12.03 7.69 -13.38
CA GLY A 192 12.17 9.14 -13.31
C GLY A 192 10.87 9.84 -12.88
N THR A 193 10.37 10.73 -13.71
CA THR A 193 9.09 11.44 -13.47
C THR A 193 7.88 10.53 -13.48
N ASP A 194 7.94 9.40 -14.19
CA ASP A 194 6.83 8.44 -14.29
C ASP A 194 6.72 7.55 -13.05
N PHE A 195 7.63 7.66 -12.07
CA PHE A 195 7.48 7.01 -10.77
C PHE A 195 6.17 7.38 -10.09
N ARG A 196 5.62 8.59 -10.36
CA ARG A 196 4.30 9.02 -9.87
C ARG A 196 3.16 8.06 -10.24
N SER A 197 3.28 7.33 -11.34
CA SER A 197 2.27 6.38 -11.87
C SER A 197 2.75 4.92 -11.88
N ASN A 198 3.98 4.66 -11.44
CA ASN A 198 4.60 3.34 -11.32
C ASN A 198 5.20 3.13 -9.91
N PRO A 199 4.38 3.29 -8.86
CA PRO A 199 4.88 3.25 -7.49
C PRO A 199 5.24 1.82 -7.07
N ILE A 200 6.42 1.67 -6.49
CA ILE A 200 6.86 0.46 -5.81
C ILE A 200 7.25 0.83 -4.39
N GLY A 201 6.49 0.37 -3.44
CA GLY A 201 6.68 0.64 -2.01
C GLY A 201 6.75 -0.62 -1.19
N THR A 202 6.42 -0.51 0.10
CA THR A 202 6.47 -1.57 1.10
C THR A 202 5.11 -1.85 1.73
N GLY A 203 4.10 -1.07 1.38
CA GLY A 203 2.81 -0.98 2.04
C GLY A 203 1.93 -2.23 1.96
N PRO A 204 0.78 -2.19 2.66
CA PRO A 204 -0.17 -3.30 2.72
C PRO A 204 -0.81 -3.64 1.38
N TYR A 205 -0.81 -2.71 0.44
CA TYR A 205 -1.31 -2.96 -0.91
C TYR A 205 -0.24 -2.65 -1.95
N LYS A 206 -0.32 -3.39 -3.08
CA LYS A 206 0.51 -3.23 -4.27
C LYS A 206 -0.28 -2.52 -5.35
N PHE A 207 0.37 -1.61 -6.07
CA PHE A 207 -0.19 -0.97 -7.24
C PHE A 207 -0.54 -2.00 -8.32
N LYS A 208 -1.70 -1.81 -8.96
CA LYS A 208 -2.10 -2.63 -10.11
C LYS A 208 -2.33 -1.80 -11.36
N ARG A 209 -3.13 -0.74 -11.25
CA ARG A 209 -3.52 0.08 -12.40
C ARG A 209 -4.07 1.41 -11.92
N TRP A 210 -3.72 2.46 -12.63
CA TRP A 210 -4.28 3.79 -12.47
C TRP A 210 -4.77 4.31 -13.82
N GLU A 211 -6.04 4.65 -13.90
CA GLU A 211 -6.67 5.41 -14.98
C GLU A 211 -7.06 6.75 -14.36
N GLU A 212 -6.30 7.79 -14.71
CA GLU A 212 -6.48 9.13 -14.14
C GLU A 212 -7.94 9.58 -14.28
N ASN A 213 -8.50 10.18 -13.23
CA ASN A 213 -9.88 10.64 -13.12
C ASN A 213 -10.97 9.54 -13.23
N ILE A 214 -10.59 8.27 -13.29
CA ILE A 214 -11.54 7.16 -13.43
C ILE A 214 -11.42 6.19 -12.26
N LYS A 215 -10.25 5.57 -12.08
CA LYS A 215 -10.05 4.59 -11.01
C LYS A 215 -8.58 4.33 -10.70
N LEU A 216 -8.31 4.03 -9.44
CA LEU A 216 -7.05 3.50 -8.94
C LEU A 216 -7.31 2.12 -8.34
N ILE A 217 -6.52 1.12 -8.75
CA ILE A 217 -6.70 -0.27 -8.34
C ILE A 217 -5.44 -0.74 -7.63
N PHE A 218 -5.64 -1.25 -6.44
CA PHE A 218 -4.62 -1.93 -5.64
C PHE A 218 -4.93 -3.41 -5.49
N ARG A 219 -3.91 -4.19 -5.13
CA ARG A 219 -4.03 -5.59 -4.71
C ARG A 219 -3.38 -5.74 -3.34
N LYS A 220 -3.95 -6.57 -2.50
CA LYS A 220 -3.37 -6.92 -1.21
C LYS A 220 -1.91 -7.38 -1.38
N ASN A 221 -1.04 -6.92 -0.48
CA ASN A 221 0.34 -7.39 -0.38
C ASN A 221 0.40 -8.57 0.59
N GLU A 222 0.40 -9.78 0.10
CA GLU A 222 0.40 -11.00 0.91
C GLU A 222 1.68 -11.17 1.76
N ARG A 223 2.73 -10.39 1.47
CA ARG A 223 4.01 -10.39 2.19
C ARG A 223 4.18 -9.13 3.06
N TYR A 224 3.07 -8.49 3.43
CA TYR A 224 3.14 -7.33 4.29
C TYR A 224 3.64 -7.73 5.68
N PHE A 225 4.54 -6.93 6.24
CA PHE A 225 5.26 -7.26 7.48
C PHE A 225 4.43 -7.08 8.75
N GLU A 226 3.38 -6.26 8.71
CA GLU A 226 2.46 -6.11 9.84
C GLU A 226 1.32 -7.12 9.70
N THR A 227 1.14 -7.93 10.74
CA THR A 227 0.04 -8.89 10.83
C THR A 227 -0.73 -8.65 12.12
N ASN A 228 -2.04 -8.81 12.07
CA ASN A 228 -2.87 -8.84 13.26
C ASN A 228 -2.72 -10.19 14.00
N SER A 229 -3.36 -10.31 15.19
CA SER A 229 -3.33 -11.53 16.00
C SER A 229 -3.86 -12.80 15.29
N LYS A 230 -4.49 -12.66 14.12
CA LYS A 230 -5.02 -13.76 13.29
C LYS A 230 -4.11 -14.05 12.07
N GLY A 231 -2.92 -13.45 11.99
CA GLY A 231 -1.98 -13.63 10.90
C GLY A 231 -2.38 -12.94 9.58
N GLY A 232 -3.33 -12.01 9.63
CA GLY A 232 -3.73 -11.16 8.51
C GLY A 232 -3.59 -9.67 8.84
N PHE A 233 -3.79 -8.81 7.86
CA PHE A 233 -3.92 -7.37 8.04
C PHE A 233 -5.16 -6.87 7.32
#